data_64c70e8b43a08404e68ba12d6bcf83b3
#
_entry.id   64c70e8b43a08404e68ba12d6bcf83b3
#
_cell.length_a   1.000
_cell.length_b   1.000
_cell.length_c   1.000
_cell.angle_alpha   90.00
_cell.angle_beta   90.00
_cell.angle_gamma   90.00
#
_symmetry.space_group_name_H-M   'P 1'
#
loop_
_entity.id
_entity.type
_entity.pdbx_description
1 polymer ?
#
loop_
_entity_poly.entity_id
_entity_poly.type
_entity_poly.pdbx_seq_one_letter_code
_entity_poly.pdbx_strand_id
1 'polypeptide(L)'
;KYENLLNAGYEQLLRVRRRAEQTLCAAGQHELGRCLEAFNLMDIAEAALLCSRERRETRLNRYDPFRRVDHAEENPAMDKFLVYSCKDNQASFRWRAMRVLN
;
A
#
# COMPACT_ATOMS: atom_id res chain seq x y z
N LYS A 1 -8.99 5.51 8.70
CA LYS A 1 -8.18 6.17 7.64
C LYS A 1 -9.07 6.88 6.63
N TYR A 2 -8.52 7.88 5.98
CA TYR A 2 -9.20 8.68 4.96
C TYR A 2 -8.17 9.17 3.95
N GLU A 3 -8.64 9.68 2.81
CA GLU A 3 -7.77 9.98 1.65
C GLU A 3 -6.62 10.92 1.98
N ASN A 4 -6.88 12.03 2.66
CA ASN A 4 -5.83 12.99 3.00
C ASN A 4 -4.75 12.36 3.89
N LEU A 5 -5.15 11.51 4.82
CA LEU A 5 -4.19 10.82 5.69
C LEU A 5 -3.38 9.79 4.91
N LEU A 6 -4.01 9.07 4.00
CA LEU A 6 -3.32 8.11 3.12
C LEU A 6 -2.33 8.82 2.20
N ASN A 7 -2.72 9.97 1.65
CA ASN A 7 -1.81 10.79 0.83
C ASN A 7 -0.64 11.31 1.64
N ALA A 8 -0.88 11.78 2.86
CA ALA A 8 0.19 12.24 3.75
C ALA A 8 1.16 11.13 4.11
N GLY A 9 0.63 9.92 4.38
CA GLY A 9 1.44 8.74 4.65
C GLY A 9 2.29 8.33 3.45
N TYR A 10 1.71 8.38 2.27
CA TYR A 10 2.43 8.08 1.04
C TYR A 10 3.57 9.07 0.79
N GLU A 11 3.31 10.36 0.94
CA GLU A 11 4.34 11.40 0.78
C GLU A 11 5.46 11.22 1.81
N GLN A 12 5.13 10.89 3.04
CA GLN A 12 6.13 10.61 4.08
C GLN A 12 6.96 9.39 3.72
N LEU A 13 6.33 8.34 3.19
CA LEU A 13 7.05 7.15 2.74
C LEU A 13 8.05 7.49 1.63
N LEU A 14 7.67 8.33 0.68
CA LEU A 14 8.58 8.78 -0.37
C LEU A 14 9.77 9.55 0.18
N ARG A 15 9.55 10.40 1.19
CA ARG A 15 10.65 11.13 1.85
C ARG A 15 11.60 10.17 2.57
N VAL A 16 11.06 9.20 3.28
CA VAL A 16 11.86 8.20 3.99
C VAL A 16 12.66 7.36 2.99
N ARG A 17 12.04 6.96 1.88
CA ARG A 17 12.72 6.18 0.83
C ARG A 17 13.89 6.97 0.24
N ARG A 18 13.68 8.23 -0.11
CA ARG A 18 14.76 9.08 -0.64
C ARG A 18 15.92 9.23 0.34
N ARG A 19 15.58 9.42 1.62
CA ARG A 19 16.61 9.51 2.66
C ARG A 19 17.39 8.20 2.80
N ALA A 20 16.68 7.07 2.74
CA ALA A 20 17.29 5.75 2.81
C ALA A 20 18.24 5.50 1.63
N GLU A 21 17.83 5.87 0.42
CA GLU A 21 18.65 5.74 -0.78
C GLU A 21 19.93 6.55 -0.69
N GLN A 22 19.91 7.69 0.00
CA GLN A 22 21.05 8.58 0.16
C GLN A 22 21.96 8.20 1.32
N THR A 23 21.43 7.59 2.39
CA THR A 23 22.15 7.42 3.65
C THR A 23 22.37 5.98 4.08
N LEU A 24 21.56 5.03 3.62
CA LEU A 24 21.76 3.63 3.98
C LEU A 24 22.99 3.07 3.29
N CYS A 25 23.87 2.47 4.10
CA CYS A 25 25.06 1.79 3.61
C CYS A 25 25.29 0.53 4.42
N ALA A 26 25.98 -0.43 3.83
CA ALA A 26 26.29 -1.71 4.46
C ALA A 26 27.79 -1.90 4.56
N ALA A 27 28.27 -2.22 5.77
CA ALA A 27 29.66 -2.52 6.01
C ALA A 27 30.01 -3.99 5.82
N GLY A 28 29.00 -4.86 5.66
CA GLY A 28 29.19 -6.29 5.48
C GLY A 28 27.92 -6.98 4.99
N GLN A 29 28.01 -8.29 4.77
CA GLN A 29 26.90 -9.08 4.22
C GLN A 29 25.63 -9.04 5.10
N HIS A 30 25.81 -9.09 6.41
CA HIS A 30 24.68 -9.03 7.34
C HIS A 30 23.94 -7.69 7.25
N GLU A 31 24.69 -6.59 7.24
CA GLU A 31 24.10 -5.25 7.12
C GLU A 31 23.48 -5.04 5.74
N LEU A 32 24.07 -5.61 4.69
CA LEU A 32 23.46 -5.58 3.35
C LEU A 32 22.09 -6.24 3.34
N GLY A 33 21.98 -7.41 3.97
CA GLY A 33 20.69 -8.09 4.11
C GLY A 33 19.67 -7.22 4.82
N ARG A 34 20.04 -6.52 5.88
CA ARG A 34 19.19 -5.60 6.62
C ARG A 34 18.74 -4.41 5.76
N CYS A 35 19.64 -3.84 4.97
CA CYS A 35 19.31 -2.75 4.05
C CYS A 35 18.29 -3.20 3.00
N LEU A 36 18.47 -4.39 2.44
CA LEU A 36 17.56 -4.96 1.45
C LEU A 36 16.18 -5.23 2.05
N GLU A 37 16.14 -5.75 3.29
CA GLU A 37 14.89 -5.94 4.02
C GLU A 37 14.14 -4.61 4.23
N ALA A 38 14.88 -3.54 4.56
CA ALA A 38 14.27 -2.22 4.75
C ALA A 38 13.62 -1.71 3.46
N PHE A 39 14.29 -1.86 2.32
CA PHE A 39 13.72 -1.47 1.02
C PHE A 39 12.53 -2.34 0.64
N ASN A 40 12.57 -3.64 0.95
CA ASN A 40 11.41 -4.52 0.72
C ASN A 40 10.21 -4.10 1.56
N LEU A 41 10.43 -3.72 2.82
CA LEU A 41 9.36 -3.20 3.67
C LEU A 41 8.75 -1.91 3.12
N MET A 42 9.58 -1.02 2.57
CA MET A 42 9.10 0.21 1.93
C MET A 42 8.25 -0.09 0.69
N ASP A 43 8.64 -1.08 -0.11
CA ASP A 43 7.85 -1.51 -1.27
C ASP A 43 6.48 -2.06 -0.85
N ILE A 44 6.44 -2.88 0.19
CA ILE A 44 5.19 -3.43 0.73
C ILE A 44 4.32 -2.30 1.29
N ALA A 45 4.91 -1.37 2.03
CA ALA A 45 4.18 -0.23 2.59
C ALA A 45 3.60 0.66 1.49
N GLU A 46 4.34 0.87 0.41
CA GLU A 46 3.86 1.63 -0.74
C GLU A 46 2.64 0.95 -1.37
N ALA A 47 2.74 -0.35 -1.63
CA ALA A 47 1.63 -1.12 -2.19
C ALA A 47 0.39 -1.06 -1.28
N ALA A 48 0.58 -1.20 0.03
CA ALA A 48 -0.51 -1.16 1.00
C ALA A 48 -1.19 0.22 1.04
N LEU A 49 -0.41 1.29 1.01
CA LEU A 49 -0.94 2.65 1.02
C LEU A 49 -1.70 2.97 -0.25
N LEU A 50 -1.14 2.62 -1.41
CA LEU A 50 -1.76 2.88 -2.71
C LEU A 50 -3.03 2.05 -2.90
N CYS A 51 -3.02 0.77 -2.53
CA CYS A 51 -4.20 -0.07 -2.58
C CYS A 51 -5.30 0.43 -1.63
N SER A 52 -4.92 0.87 -0.42
CA SER A 52 -5.87 1.43 0.54
C SER A 52 -6.51 2.72 0.02
N ARG A 53 -5.73 3.53 -0.68
CA ARG A 53 -6.23 4.76 -1.30
C ARG A 53 -7.17 4.48 -2.46
N GLU A 54 -6.85 3.49 -3.29
CA GLU A 54 -7.65 3.11 -4.45
C GLU A 54 -8.98 2.48 -4.06
N ARG A 55 -9.01 1.69 -2.99
CA ARG A 55 -10.23 1.07 -2.50
C ARG A 55 -11.02 2.06 -1.66
N ARG A 56 -11.97 2.73 -2.29
CA ARG A 56 -12.82 3.78 -1.68
C ARG A 56 -14.07 3.19 -1.08
N GLU A 57 -13.89 2.26 -0.13
CA GLU A 57 -14.99 1.61 0.57
C GLU A 57 -14.52 1.09 1.92
N THR A 58 -15.47 0.71 2.77
CA THR A 58 -15.21 -0.07 3.99
C THR A 58 -15.90 -1.41 3.84
N ARG A 59 -15.11 -2.46 3.60
CA ARG A 59 -15.66 -3.82 3.44
C ARG A 59 -15.67 -4.60 4.75
N LEU A 60 -14.83 -4.20 5.66
CA LEU A 60 -14.77 -4.78 6.99
C LEU A 60 -15.78 -4.11 7.93
N ASN A 61 -15.91 -4.65 9.13
CA ASN A 61 -16.78 -4.08 10.14
C ASN A 61 -16.49 -2.59 10.33
N ARG A 62 -17.56 -1.79 10.44
CA ARG A 62 -17.46 -0.34 10.68
C ARG A 62 -16.62 0.03 11.91
N TYR A 63 -16.44 -0.89 12.81
CA TYR A 63 -15.63 -0.68 14.02
C TYR A 63 -14.16 -1.03 13.84
N ASP A 64 -13.77 -1.52 12.65
CA ASP A 64 -12.37 -1.81 12.35
C ASP A 64 -11.57 -0.51 12.35
N PRO A 65 -10.44 -0.46 13.07
CA PRO A 65 -9.60 0.75 13.08
C PRO A 65 -9.01 1.09 11.71
N PHE A 66 -8.96 0.13 10.79
CA PHE A 66 -8.44 0.34 9.43
C PHE A 66 -9.52 0.74 8.43
N ARG A 67 -10.75 0.97 8.88
CA ARG A 67 -11.84 1.40 7.99
C ARG A 67 -11.54 2.75 7.33
N ARG A 68 -12.16 2.98 6.18
CA ARG A 68 -12.14 4.29 5.53
C ARG A 68 -13.24 5.17 6.14
N VAL A 69 -12.86 6.19 6.87
CA VAL A 69 -13.81 7.11 7.50
C VAL A 69 -14.58 7.94 6.46
N ASP A 70 -13.92 8.27 5.35
CA ASP A 70 -14.49 9.04 4.23
C ASP A 70 -15.35 8.18 3.29
N HIS A 71 -15.27 6.86 3.39
CA HIS A 71 -16.06 5.90 2.60
C HIS A 71 -16.52 4.76 3.52
N ALA A 72 -17.47 5.05 4.41
CA ALA A 72 -17.85 4.13 5.49
C ALA A 72 -18.65 2.91 5.02
N GLU A 73 -19.27 2.99 3.85
CA GLU A 73 -20.14 1.93 3.34
C GLU A 73 -19.43 1.04 2.33
N GLU A 74 -19.91 -0.20 2.17
CA GLU A 74 -19.44 -1.08 1.10
C GLU A 74 -19.91 -0.55 -0.25
N ASN A 75 -19.04 -0.68 -1.25
CA ASN A 75 -19.39 -0.35 -2.62
C ASN A 75 -19.53 -1.67 -3.41
N PRO A 76 -20.74 -2.02 -3.87
CA PRO A 76 -20.93 -3.26 -4.64
C PRO A 76 -20.08 -3.33 -5.91
N ALA A 77 -19.76 -2.19 -6.52
CA ALA A 77 -18.88 -2.14 -7.69
C ALA A 77 -17.44 -2.57 -7.38
N MET A 78 -17.05 -2.52 -6.12
CA MET A 78 -15.71 -2.90 -5.65
C MET A 78 -15.68 -4.28 -5.00
N ASP A 79 -16.71 -5.11 -5.21
CA ASP A 79 -16.75 -6.49 -4.74
C ASP A 79 -15.88 -7.38 -5.64
N LYS A 80 -14.60 -7.04 -5.70
CA LYS A 80 -13.59 -7.65 -6.57
C LYS A 80 -12.23 -7.59 -5.88
N PHE A 81 -11.30 -8.39 -6.37
CA PHE A 81 -9.92 -8.28 -5.95
C PHE A 81 -9.28 -7.07 -6.63
N LEU A 82 -8.58 -6.27 -5.84
CA LEU A 82 -7.74 -5.20 -6.35
C LEU A 82 -6.34 -5.75 -6.57
N VAL A 83 -5.87 -5.68 -7.80
CA VAL A 83 -4.53 -6.14 -8.17
C VAL A 83 -3.64 -4.93 -8.42
N TYR A 84 -2.58 -4.84 -7.62
CA TYR A 84 -1.56 -3.83 -7.73
C TYR A 84 -0.39 -4.36 -8.56
N SER A 85 0.10 -3.54 -9.47
CA SER A 85 1.32 -3.83 -10.23
C SER A 85 2.19 -2.59 -10.27
N CYS A 86 3.50 -2.77 -10.16
CA CYS A 86 4.46 -1.69 -10.31
C CYS A 86 5.47 -2.08 -11.37
N LYS A 87 5.54 -1.29 -12.43
CA LYS A 87 6.49 -1.49 -13.52
C LYS A 87 7.11 -0.15 -13.87
N ASP A 88 8.43 -0.12 -13.96
CA ASP A 88 9.21 1.10 -14.28
C ASP A 88 8.85 2.26 -13.35
N ASN A 89 8.73 1.96 -12.04
CA ASN A 89 8.35 2.91 -10.98
C ASN A 89 6.95 3.51 -11.15
N GLN A 90 6.10 2.90 -11.96
CA GLN A 90 4.72 3.32 -12.14
C GLN A 90 3.77 2.28 -11.59
N ALA A 91 2.93 2.71 -10.66
CA ALA A 91 1.89 1.88 -10.09
C ALA A 91 0.68 1.81 -11.04
N SER A 92 0.12 0.63 -11.17
CA SER A 92 -1.12 0.43 -11.91
C SER A 92 -2.05 -0.48 -11.11
N PHE A 93 -3.35 -0.30 -11.32
CA PHE A 93 -4.38 -1.03 -10.60
C PHE A 93 -5.31 -1.73 -11.57
N ARG A 94 -5.74 -2.92 -11.18
CA ARG A 94 -6.69 -3.71 -11.95
C ARG A 94 -7.65 -4.37 -10.98
N TRP A 95 -8.93 -4.38 -11.33
CA TRP A 95 -9.97 -5.07 -10.57
C TRP A 95 -10.25 -6.42 -11.21
N ARG A 96 -10.12 -7.47 -10.42
CA ARG A 96 -10.33 -8.83 -10.90
C ARG A 96 -11.54 -9.43 -10.21
N ALA A 97 -12.48 -9.98 -11.00
CA ALA A 97 -13.66 -10.62 -10.46
C ALA A 97 -13.30 -11.84 -9.61
N MET A 98 -14.02 -12.02 -8.51
CA MET A 98 -13.89 -13.20 -7.68
C MET A 98 -14.57 -14.39 -8.37
N ARG A 99 -13.94 -15.56 -8.31
CA ARG A 99 -14.58 -16.79 -8.75
C ARG A 99 -15.46 -17.33 -7.63
N VAL A 100 -16.70 -17.61 -7.97
CA VAL A 100 -17.59 -18.35 -7.07
C VAL A 100 -17.44 -19.82 -7.40
N LEU A 101 -17.01 -20.60 -6.41
CA LEU A 101 -16.92 -22.05 -6.54
C LEU A 101 -18.28 -22.63 -6.14
N ASN A 102 -18.96 -23.22 -7.11
CA ASN A 102 -20.24 -23.91 -6.88
C ASN A 102 -20.01 -25.37 -6.54
#